data_cab1e5fd4e500b860fe623d2c52ead7e
#
_entry.id   cab1e5fd4e500b860fe623d2c52ead7e
#
_cell.length_a   1.000
_cell.length_b   1.000
_cell.length_c   1.000
_cell.angle_alpha   90.00
_cell.angle_beta   90.00
_cell.angle_gamma   90.00
#
_symmetry.space_group_name_H-M   'P 1'
#
loop_
_entity.id
_entity.type
_entity.pdbx_description
1 polymer ?
#
loop_
_entity_poly.entity_id
_entity_poly.type
_entity_poly.pdbx_seq_one_letter_code
_entity_poly.pdbx_strand_id
1 'polypeptide(L)'
;KLHNLPVKTFVFNNSSLGMVKLEMLVQGLPEHETDHEHVDYAAIAEAAGIKHIHIEDPKKARKQIREAMDFDGPVLVDMITDPNALSIPPTLTFEQLLGFSKAATRTVFGGGVGQMLQLAQSNLRNIPRP
;
A
#
# COMPACT_ATOMS: atom_id res chain seq x y z
N LYS A 1 2.51 -25.75 0.71
CA LYS A 1 1.87 -26.64 1.69
C LYS A 1 2.35 -28.09 1.57
N LEU A 2 2.41 -28.68 0.37
CA LEU A 2 2.80 -30.08 0.16
C LEU A 2 4.13 -30.46 0.87
N HIS A 3 5.12 -29.58 0.82
CA HIS A 3 6.44 -29.79 1.43
C HIS A 3 6.59 -29.16 2.82
N ASN A 4 5.53 -28.58 3.37
CA ASN A 4 5.52 -27.86 4.65
C ASN A 4 6.66 -26.86 4.81
N LEU A 5 7.05 -26.18 3.72
CA LEU A 5 8.12 -25.18 3.77
C LEU A 5 7.68 -24.00 4.64
N PRO A 6 8.54 -23.49 5.54
CA PRO A 6 8.21 -22.40 6.47
C PRO A 6 8.25 -21.03 5.78
N VAL A 7 7.59 -20.91 4.63
CA VAL A 7 7.49 -19.66 3.86
C VAL A 7 6.56 -18.68 4.56
N LYS A 8 7.01 -17.44 4.73
CA LYS A 8 6.21 -16.34 5.27
C LYS A 8 5.93 -15.34 4.16
N THR A 9 4.67 -15.22 3.76
CA THR A 9 4.22 -14.26 2.75
C THR A 9 3.57 -13.08 3.44
N PHE A 10 4.09 -11.88 3.20
CA PHE A 10 3.51 -10.63 3.71
C PHE A 10 2.90 -9.85 2.56
N VAL A 11 1.60 -9.57 2.67
CA VAL A 11 0.85 -8.74 1.73
C VAL A 11 0.60 -7.38 2.38
N PHE A 12 1.11 -6.31 1.77
CA PHE A 12 0.77 -4.94 2.12
C PHE A 12 -0.48 -4.55 1.34
N ASN A 13 -1.63 -4.80 1.95
CA ASN A 13 -2.93 -4.69 1.31
C ASN A 13 -3.47 -3.25 1.44
N ASN A 14 -3.27 -2.46 0.40
CA ASN A 14 -3.76 -1.08 0.32
C ASN A 14 -4.98 -0.92 -0.60
N SER A 15 -5.53 -2.01 -1.14
CA SER A 15 -6.64 -2.00 -2.11
C SER A 15 -6.41 -1.05 -3.29
N SER A 16 -5.16 -0.82 -3.67
CA SER A 16 -4.80 0.10 -4.75
C SER A 16 -3.53 -0.35 -5.48
N LEU A 17 -3.44 -0.07 -6.76
CA LEU A 17 -2.25 -0.20 -7.57
C LEU A 17 -1.30 1.01 -7.32
N GLY A 18 -0.81 1.13 -6.07
CA GLY A 18 -0.11 2.31 -5.59
C GLY A 18 1.09 2.76 -6.41
N MET A 19 1.85 1.82 -7.01
CA MET A 19 2.96 2.17 -7.90
C MET A 19 2.47 2.78 -9.21
N VAL A 20 1.38 2.25 -9.80
CA VAL A 20 0.77 2.81 -11.01
C VAL A 20 0.21 4.20 -10.72
N LYS A 21 -0.47 4.36 -9.57
CA LYS A 21 -0.94 5.67 -9.09
C LYS A 21 0.20 6.68 -9.01
N LEU A 22 1.33 6.32 -8.42
CA LEU A 22 2.51 7.18 -8.35
C LEU A 22 3.05 7.54 -9.74
N GLU A 23 3.18 6.56 -10.63
CA GLU A 23 3.66 6.79 -11.99
C GLU A 23 2.76 7.76 -12.76
N MET A 24 1.43 7.61 -12.67
CA MET A 24 0.50 8.56 -13.27
C MET A 24 0.71 9.97 -12.74
N LEU A 25 0.81 10.13 -11.42
CA LEU A 25 0.98 11.43 -10.77
C LEU A 25 2.27 12.12 -11.20
N VAL A 26 3.41 11.41 -11.25
CA VAL A 26 4.70 11.99 -11.67
C VAL A 26 4.78 12.30 -13.16
N GLN A 27 3.92 11.68 -13.98
CA GLN A 27 3.74 12.01 -15.39
C GLN A 27 2.76 13.17 -15.62
N GLY A 28 2.13 13.70 -14.58
CA GLY A 28 1.19 14.81 -14.67
C GLY A 28 -0.23 14.38 -15.04
N LEU A 29 -0.54 13.10 -14.87
CA LEU A 29 -1.88 12.53 -15.08
C LEU A 29 -2.62 12.43 -13.75
N PRO A 30 -3.90 12.84 -13.68
CA PRO A 30 -4.74 12.51 -12.54
C PRO A 30 -4.87 11.00 -12.38
N GLU A 31 -5.04 10.56 -11.14
CA GLU A 31 -5.35 9.16 -10.84
C GLU A 31 -6.63 8.70 -11.55
N HIS A 32 -6.58 7.52 -12.14
CA HIS A 32 -7.72 6.90 -12.83
C HIS A 32 -7.62 5.38 -12.76
N GLU A 33 -8.68 4.73 -12.25
CA GLU A 33 -8.84 3.26 -12.20
C GLU A 33 -7.68 2.52 -11.51
N THR A 34 -7.07 3.13 -10.49
CA THR A 34 -5.96 2.50 -9.74
C THR A 34 -6.42 1.82 -8.46
N ASP A 35 -7.59 2.14 -7.96
CA ASP A 35 -8.18 1.45 -6.81
C ASP A 35 -8.94 0.20 -7.27
N HIS A 36 -8.91 -0.84 -6.46
CA HIS A 36 -9.61 -2.09 -6.73
C HIS A 36 -10.44 -2.51 -5.50
N GLU A 37 -11.39 -3.41 -5.73
CA GLU A 37 -12.18 -4.02 -4.67
C GLU A 37 -11.27 -4.68 -3.62
N HIS A 38 -11.71 -4.65 -2.37
CA HIS A 38 -10.98 -5.29 -1.28
C HIS A 38 -10.84 -6.80 -1.53
N VAL A 39 -9.61 -7.29 -1.49
CA VAL A 39 -9.31 -8.72 -1.56
C VAL A 39 -9.03 -9.24 -0.16
N ASP A 40 -9.79 -10.23 0.27
CA ASP A 40 -9.56 -10.93 1.52
C ASP A 40 -8.50 -12.04 1.31
N TYR A 41 -7.25 -11.67 1.48
CA TYR A 41 -6.13 -12.62 1.37
C TYR A 41 -6.12 -13.66 2.49
N ALA A 42 -6.70 -13.33 3.66
CA ALA A 42 -6.84 -14.27 4.76
C ALA A 42 -7.78 -15.42 4.38
N ALA A 43 -8.93 -15.12 3.77
CA ALA A 43 -9.86 -16.15 3.27
C ALA A 43 -9.23 -17.02 2.17
N ILE A 44 -8.42 -16.43 1.27
CA ILE A 44 -7.68 -17.18 0.25
C ILE A 44 -6.70 -18.16 0.91
N ALA A 45 -5.94 -17.72 1.91
CA ALA A 45 -5.00 -18.58 2.63
C ALA A 45 -5.71 -19.70 3.38
N GLU A 46 -6.83 -19.41 4.02
CA GLU A 46 -7.67 -20.39 4.71
C GLU A 46 -8.17 -21.48 3.75
N ALA A 47 -8.72 -21.08 2.60
CA ALA A 47 -9.16 -22.01 1.56
C ALA A 47 -8.03 -22.91 1.05
N ALA A 48 -6.78 -22.39 1.01
CA ALA A 48 -5.57 -23.17 0.70
C ALA A 48 -5.06 -24.02 1.88
N GLY A 49 -5.69 -23.92 3.05
CA GLY A 49 -5.25 -24.56 4.30
C GLY A 49 -3.89 -24.05 4.80
N ILE A 50 -3.58 -22.78 4.56
CA ILE A 50 -2.38 -22.09 5.02
C ILE A 50 -2.76 -21.24 6.23
N LYS A 51 -1.92 -21.22 7.28
CA LYS A 51 -2.16 -20.32 8.41
C LYS A 51 -2.14 -18.88 7.90
N HIS A 52 -3.14 -18.10 8.32
CA HIS A 52 -3.21 -16.67 8.00
C HIS A 52 -3.21 -15.82 9.27
N ILE A 53 -2.75 -14.58 9.15
CA ILE A 53 -2.79 -13.54 10.18
C ILE A 53 -3.20 -12.24 9.49
N HIS A 54 -4.28 -11.64 9.98
CA HIS A 54 -4.75 -10.34 9.51
C HIS A 54 -4.30 -9.23 10.48
N ILE A 55 -3.67 -8.19 9.96
CA ILE A 55 -3.13 -7.07 10.73
C ILE A 55 -3.76 -5.77 10.25
N GLU A 56 -4.63 -5.19 11.09
CA GLU A 56 -5.26 -3.90 10.85
C GLU A 56 -4.79 -2.86 11.91
N ASP A 57 -4.50 -3.30 13.13
CA ASP A 57 -4.06 -2.43 14.22
C ASP A 57 -2.52 -2.39 14.30
N PRO A 58 -1.87 -1.23 14.02
CA PRO A 58 -0.42 -1.10 14.09
C PRO A 58 0.18 -1.44 15.47
N LYS A 59 -0.60 -1.28 16.55
CA LYS A 59 -0.14 -1.60 17.91
C LYS A 59 0.03 -3.11 18.12
N LYS A 60 -0.70 -3.91 17.36
CA LYS A 60 -0.63 -5.39 17.41
C LYS A 60 0.38 -5.96 16.40
N ALA A 61 0.78 -5.17 15.41
CA ALA A 61 1.61 -5.63 14.28
C ALA A 61 2.86 -6.37 14.73
N ARG A 62 3.63 -5.82 15.67
CA ARG A 62 4.87 -6.45 16.18
C ARG A 62 4.62 -7.84 16.75
N LYS A 63 3.55 -8.01 17.53
CA LYS A 63 3.20 -9.30 18.14
C LYS A 63 2.78 -10.30 17.08
N GLN A 64 1.92 -9.89 16.16
CA GLN A 64 1.36 -10.74 15.11
C GLN A 64 2.42 -11.14 14.07
N ILE A 65 3.34 -10.24 13.74
CA ILE A 65 4.50 -10.58 12.88
C ILE A 65 5.40 -11.62 13.56
N ARG A 66 5.67 -11.47 14.87
CA ARG A 66 6.45 -12.47 15.61
C ARG A 66 5.76 -13.82 15.61
N GLU A 67 4.44 -13.85 15.85
CA GLU A 67 3.64 -15.08 15.77
C GLU A 67 3.77 -15.75 14.38
N ALA A 68 3.74 -14.97 13.30
CA ALA A 68 3.95 -15.50 11.96
C ALA A 68 5.33 -16.10 11.79
N MET A 69 6.38 -15.41 12.28
CA MET A 69 7.77 -15.85 12.14
C MET A 69 8.07 -17.12 12.95
N ASP A 70 7.47 -17.25 14.14
CA ASP A 70 7.70 -18.39 15.05
C ASP A 70 6.90 -19.65 14.64
N PHE A 71 5.92 -19.52 13.75
CA PHE A 71 5.11 -20.66 13.31
C PHE A 71 5.91 -21.59 12.41
N ASP A 72 5.88 -22.90 12.70
CA ASP A 72 6.53 -23.92 11.88
C ASP A 72 5.61 -24.36 10.72
N GLY A 73 5.76 -23.71 9.57
CA GLY A 73 4.97 -23.94 8.37
C GLY A 73 4.71 -22.67 7.57
N PRO A 74 3.98 -22.75 6.46
CA PRO A 74 3.64 -21.61 5.62
C PRO A 74 2.61 -20.71 6.33
N VAL A 75 2.85 -19.39 6.25
CA VAL A 75 1.93 -18.36 6.79
C VAL A 75 1.73 -17.26 5.76
N LEU A 76 0.51 -16.80 5.61
CA LEU A 76 0.20 -15.56 4.91
C LEU A 76 -0.19 -14.49 5.95
N VAL A 77 0.47 -13.35 5.90
CA VAL A 77 0.17 -12.17 6.71
C VAL A 77 -0.44 -11.11 5.81
N ASP A 78 -1.71 -10.79 6.01
CA ASP A 78 -2.42 -9.71 5.33
C ASP A 78 -2.37 -8.46 6.21
N MET A 79 -1.64 -7.44 5.77
CA MET A 79 -1.47 -6.19 6.49
C MET A 79 -2.20 -5.07 5.77
N ILE A 80 -3.25 -4.53 6.40
CA ILE A 80 -3.98 -3.40 5.87
C ILE A 80 -3.14 -2.14 5.98
N THR A 81 -2.95 -1.47 4.84
CA THR A 81 -2.15 -0.25 4.74
C THR A 81 -2.97 0.87 4.10
N ASP A 82 -2.50 2.11 4.27
CA ASP A 82 -3.18 3.28 3.73
C ASP A 82 -3.08 3.33 2.19
N PRO A 83 -4.22 3.36 1.45
CA PRO A 83 -4.23 3.43 -0.01
C PRO A 83 -3.59 4.69 -0.59
N ASN A 84 -3.48 5.75 0.23
CA ASN A 84 -2.90 7.03 -0.17
C ASN A 84 -1.41 7.16 0.21
N ALA A 85 -0.84 6.20 0.94
CA ALA A 85 0.58 6.20 1.26
C ALA A 85 1.40 5.81 0.01
N LEU A 86 1.99 6.80 -0.65
CA LEU A 86 2.82 6.59 -1.82
C LEU A 86 4.25 6.21 -1.43
N SER A 87 4.81 5.26 -2.15
CA SER A 87 6.23 4.87 -2.03
C SER A 87 7.11 5.86 -2.78
N ILE A 88 7.15 7.10 -2.30
CA ILE A 88 7.91 8.18 -2.94
C ILE A 88 9.40 7.84 -2.89
N PRO A 89 10.11 7.83 -4.03
CA PRO A 89 11.55 7.59 -4.05
C PRO A 89 12.29 8.69 -3.27
N PRO A 90 13.45 8.37 -2.66
CA PRO A 90 14.20 9.33 -1.84
C PRO A 90 14.71 10.55 -2.61
N THR A 91 14.82 10.43 -3.92
CA THR A 91 15.21 11.52 -4.83
C THR A 91 14.17 11.64 -5.93
N LEU A 92 13.57 12.82 -6.05
CA LEU A 92 12.67 13.16 -7.15
C LEU A 92 13.41 14.02 -8.16
N THR A 93 13.25 13.75 -9.45
CA THR A 93 13.74 14.65 -10.51
C THR A 93 12.86 15.88 -10.61
N PHE A 94 13.39 16.95 -11.17
CA PHE A 94 12.62 18.18 -11.42
C PHE A 94 11.40 17.91 -12.33
N GLU A 95 11.55 17.04 -13.32
CA GLU A 95 10.45 16.64 -14.22
C GLU A 95 9.33 15.91 -13.46
N GLN A 96 9.67 15.02 -12.52
CA GLN A 96 8.70 14.34 -11.67
C GLN A 96 7.95 15.32 -10.75
N LEU A 97 8.64 16.33 -10.20
CA LEU A 97 8.00 17.38 -9.40
C LEU A 97 7.04 18.22 -10.23
N LEU A 98 7.43 18.59 -11.47
CA LEU A 98 6.54 19.29 -12.40
C LEU A 98 5.34 18.44 -12.79
N GLY A 99 5.55 17.14 -13.07
CA GLY A 99 4.48 16.19 -13.36
C GLY A 99 3.49 16.13 -12.21
N PHE A 100 3.96 15.89 -10.99
CA PHE A 100 3.12 15.85 -9.80
C PHE A 100 2.31 17.15 -9.61
N SER A 101 2.94 18.31 -9.79
CA SER A 101 2.26 19.61 -9.69
C SER A 101 1.15 19.76 -10.73
N LYS A 102 1.37 19.29 -11.96
CA LYS A 102 0.34 19.29 -13.02
C LYS A 102 -0.81 18.35 -12.67
N ALA A 103 -0.52 17.13 -12.20
CA ALA A 103 -1.54 16.19 -11.77
C ALA A 103 -2.38 16.77 -10.63
N ALA A 104 -1.75 17.31 -9.59
CA ALA A 104 -2.41 17.95 -8.47
C ALA A 104 -3.35 19.09 -8.91
N THR A 105 -2.86 19.96 -9.78
CA THR A 105 -3.65 21.07 -10.34
C THR A 105 -4.87 20.55 -11.10
N ARG A 106 -4.70 19.57 -11.98
CA ARG A 106 -5.80 18.97 -12.75
C ARG A 106 -6.83 18.30 -11.85
N THR A 107 -6.38 17.58 -10.82
CA THR A 107 -7.27 16.92 -9.85
C THR A 107 -8.09 17.95 -9.08
N VAL A 108 -7.48 19.03 -8.60
CA VAL A 108 -8.16 20.10 -7.87
C VAL A 108 -9.20 20.80 -8.76
N PHE A 109 -8.84 21.16 -9.99
CA PHE A 109 -9.78 21.78 -10.93
C PHE A 109 -10.88 20.83 -11.40
N GLY A 110 -10.62 19.52 -11.39
CA GLY A 110 -11.63 18.49 -11.65
C GLY A 110 -12.55 18.18 -10.44
N GLY A 111 -12.44 18.94 -9.34
CA GLY A 111 -13.28 18.77 -8.14
C GLY A 111 -12.68 17.84 -7.07
N GLY A 112 -11.47 17.31 -7.28
CA GLY A 112 -10.80 16.36 -6.38
C GLY A 112 -10.00 17.00 -5.25
N VAL A 113 -10.43 18.13 -4.69
CA VAL A 113 -9.75 18.81 -3.57
C VAL A 113 -9.59 17.89 -2.36
N GLY A 114 -10.66 17.14 -2.01
CA GLY A 114 -10.63 16.19 -0.88
C GLY A 114 -9.62 15.08 -1.09
N GLN A 115 -9.49 14.54 -2.30
CA GLN A 115 -8.51 13.51 -2.66
C GLN A 115 -7.07 14.03 -2.48
N MET A 116 -6.79 15.25 -2.93
CA MET A 116 -5.46 15.86 -2.76
C MET A 116 -5.11 16.13 -1.31
N LEU A 117 -6.10 16.51 -0.48
CA LEU A 117 -5.89 16.69 0.95
C LEU A 117 -5.58 15.35 1.65
N GLN A 118 -6.30 14.28 1.34
CA GLN A 118 -6.03 12.95 1.87
C GLN A 118 -4.64 12.46 1.47
N LEU A 119 -4.29 12.60 0.18
CA LEU A 119 -2.97 12.26 -0.32
C LEU A 119 -1.85 13.02 0.42
N ALA A 120 -2.03 14.32 0.62
CA ALA A 120 -1.08 15.14 1.37
C ALA A 120 -0.96 14.67 2.84
N GLN A 121 -2.08 14.43 3.52
CA GLN A 121 -2.08 13.99 4.92
C GLN A 121 -1.37 12.64 5.10
N SER A 122 -1.63 11.67 4.23
CA SER A 122 -1.00 10.34 4.27
C SER A 122 0.51 10.41 4.05
N ASN A 123 1.00 11.37 3.25
CA ASN A 123 2.41 11.44 2.87
C ASN A 123 3.25 12.46 3.63
N LEU A 124 2.65 13.39 4.40
CA LEU A 124 3.38 14.40 5.19
C LEU A 124 4.40 13.76 6.16
N ARG A 125 4.13 12.57 6.67
CA ARG A 125 5.02 11.85 7.58
C ARG A 125 6.15 11.11 6.86
N ASN A 126 6.03 10.90 5.56
CA ASN A 126 6.95 10.13 4.73
C ASN A 126 7.96 11.02 3.99
N ILE A 127 7.83 12.34 4.12
CA ILE A 127 8.81 13.27 3.53
C ILE A 127 10.13 13.09 4.30
N PRO A 128 11.23 12.73 3.60
CA PRO A 128 12.54 12.64 4.23
C PRO A 128 12.88 13.98 4.91
N ARG A 129 13.18 13.95 6.19
CA ARG A 129 13.70 15.14 6.88
C ARG A 129 15.17 15.26 6.52
N PRO A 130 15.64 16.47 6.19
CA PRO A 130 17.04 16.70 5.88
C PRO A 130 17.95 16.38 7.06
#